data_e78ffb2f98700a4d5978b4607b2cd0fa
#
_entry.id   e78ffb2f98700a4d5978b4607b2cd0fa
#
_cell.length_a   1.000
_cell.length_b   1.000
_cell.length_c   1.000
_cell.angle_alpha   90.00
_cell.angle_beta   90.00
_cell.angle_gamma   90.00
#
_symmetry.space_group_name_H-M   'P 1'
#
loop_
_entity.id
_entity.type
_entity.pdbx_description
1 polymer ?
#
loop_
_entity_poly.entity_id
_entity_poly.type
_entity_poly.pdbx_seq_one_letter_code
_entity_poly.pdbx_strand_id
1 'polypeptide(L)'
;FEATINKEGITFVDFWAEWCGPCKMFGPIFEEASNQNPEIRFAKVDTEAQQELAGMAGITSIPTLMIFRDGILLFNQAGALPAPALNELIGKVQELNMDDVRAEIAKAESQS
;
A
#
# COMPACT_ATOMS: atom_id res chain seq x y z
N PHE A 1 -0.44 -8.98 10.25
CA PHE A 1 -0.32 -7.81 9.38
C PHE A 1 1.04 -7.13 9.50
N GLU A 2 1.46 -6.77 10.71
CA GLU A 2 2.75 -6.12 10.93
C GLU A 2 3.92 -6.96 10.40
N ALA A 3 3.88 -8.27 10.62
CA ALA A 3 4.90 -9.16 10.12
C ALA A 3 4.97 -9.13 8.59
N THR A 4 3.82 -9.00 7.93
CA THR A 4 3.76 -8.96 6.47
C THR A 4 4.39 -7.67 5.92
N ILE A 5 4.04 -6.51 6.50
CA ILE A 5 4.55 -5.23 6.01
C ILE A 5 6.02 -4.98 6.36
N ASN A 6 6.52 -5.66 7.40
CA ASN A 6 7.92 -5.52 7.84
C ASN A 6 8.89 -6.47 7.13
N LYS A 7 8.39 -7.37 6.29
CA LYS A 7 9.24 -8.26 5.51
C LYS A 7 9.99 -7.48 4.42
N GLU A 8 11.15 -8.00 4.04
CA GLU A 8 11.86 -7.46 2.88
C GLU A 8 10.99 -7.58 1.63
N GLY A 9 11.19 -6.66 0.69
CA GLY A 9 10.46 -6.60 -0.54
C GLY A 9 9.27 -5.66 -0.46
N ILE A 10 8.42 -5.72 -1.47
CA ILE A 10 7.33 -4.78 -1.69
C ILE A 10 6.00 -5.40 -1.27
N THR A 11 5.21 -4.64 -0.52
CA THR A 11 3.83 -5.01 -0.13
C THR A 11 2.88 -3.86 -0.45
N PHE A 12 1.84 -4.17 -1.23
CA PHE A 12 0.74 -3.25 -1.50
C PHE A 12 -0.45 -3.69 -0.64
N VAL A 13 -1.07 -2.74 0.03
CA VAL A 13 -2.21 -3.01 0.93
C VAL A 13 -3.41 -2.18 0.51
N ASP A 14 -4.52 -2.85 0.21
CA ASP A 14 -5.80 -2.22 -0.13
C ASP A 14 -6.73 -2.29 1.08
N PHE A 15 -7.02 -1.14 1.69
CA PHE A 15 -8.02 -1.03 2.76
C PHE A 15 -9.38 -0.77 2.13
N TRP A 16 -10.34 -1.65 2.37
CA TRP A 16 -11.61 -1.67 1.67
C TRP A 16 -12.78 -2.02 2.59
N ALA A 17 -14.00 -1.88 2.10
CA ALA A 17 -15.19 -2.40 2.75
C ALA A 17 -16.19 -2.84 1.67
N GLU A 18 -17.03 -3.81 2.03
CA GLU A 18 -17.98 -4.40 1.09
C GLU A 18 -19.03 -3.40 0.58
N TRP A 19 -19.43 -2.45 1.41
CA TRP A 19 -20.42 -1.43 1.05
C TRP A 19 -19.87 -0.29 0.20
N CYS A 20 -18.57 -0.25 -0.01
CA CYS A 20 -17.88 0.87 -0.64
C CYS A 20 -17.87 0.71 -2.16
N GLY A 21 -18.56 1.59 -2.88
CA GLY A 21 -18.61 1.56 -4.35
C GLY A 21 -17.25 1.67 -5.02
N PRO A 22 -16.44 2.69 -4.70
CA PRO A 22 -15.08 2.82 -5.27
C PRO A 22 -14.18 1.63 -4.95
N CYS A 23 -14.35 0.99 -3.80
CA CYS A 23 -13.61 -0.22 -3.45
C CYS A 23 -13.92 -1.37 -4.41
N LYS A 24 -15.19 -1.48 -4.82
CA LYS A 24 -15.62 -2.51 -5.77
C LYS A 24 -15.04 -2.29 -7.16
N MET A 25 -14.79 -1.03 -7.52
CA MET A 25 -14.10 -0.70 -8.77
C MET A 25 -12.61 -1.00 -8.70
N PHE A 26 -11.99 -0.68 -7.58
CA PHE A 26 -10.56 -0.84 -7.38
C PHE A 26 -10.14 -2.30 -7.14
N GLY A 27 -11.00 -3.09 -6.50
CA GLY A 27 -10.69 -4.50 -6.18
C GLY A 27 -10.20 -5.31 -7.38
N PRO A 28 -10.94 -5.35 -8.49
CA PRO A 28 -10.49 -6.08 -9.67
C PRO A 28 -9.18 -5.55 -10.27
N ILE A 29 -8.98 -4.23 -10.22
CA ILE A 29 -7.74 -3.59 -10.69
C ILE A 29 -6.56 -4.05 -9.84
N PHE A 30 -6.74 -4.07 -8.53
CA PHE A 30 -5.73 -4.50 -7.57
C PHE A 30 -5.41 -5.99 -7.75
N GLU A 31 -6.43 -6.82 -7.92
CA GLU A 31 -6.27 -8.26 -8.15
C GLU A 31 -5.52 -8.56 -9.44
N GLU A 32 -5.85 -7.88 -10.53
CA GLU A 32 -5.16 -8.05 -11.80
C GLU A 32 -3.68 -7.65 -11.67
N ALA A 33 -3.40 -6.56 -10.97
CA ALA A 33 -2.02 -6.16 -10.71
C ALA A 33 -1.26 -7.24 -9.92
N SER A 34 -1.93 -7.90 -8.97
CA SER A 34 -1.30 -8.98 -8.21
C SER A 34 -0.97 -10.17 -9.10
N ASN A 35 -1.83 -10.49 -10.05
CA ASN A 35 -1.60 -11.58 -10.99
C ASN A 35 -0.42 -11.30 -11.92
N GLN A 36 -0.22 -10.04 -12.29
CA GLN A 36 0.86 -9.61 -13.18
C GLN A 36 2.20 -9.41 -12.47
N ASN A 37 2.20 -9.33 -11.14
CA ASN A 37 3.41 -9.04 -10.35
C ASN A 37 3.56 -10.04 -9.21
N PRO A 38 3.83 -11.32 -9.50
CA PRO A 38 3.88 -12.36 -8.46
C PRO A 38 5.01 -12.18 -7.45
N GLU A 39 6.01 -11.36 -7.77
CA GLU A 39 7.11 -11.04 -6.86
C GLU A 39 6.73 -10.01 -5.79
N ILE A 40 5.59 -9.33 -5.96
CA ILE A 40 5.10 -8.34 -5.01
C ILE A 40 3.99 -8.96 -4.17
N ARG A 41 3.97 -8.66 -2.87
CA ARG A 41 2.87 -9.06 -2.00
C ARG A 41 1.72 -8.07 -2.12
N PHE A 42 0.52 -8.58 -2.37
CA PHE A 42 -0.70 -7.79 -2.42
C PHE A 42 -1.63 -8.31 -1.33
N ALA A 43 -1.95 -7.46 -0.37
CA ALA A 43 -2.81 -7.80 0.75
C ALA A 43 -4.04 -6.90 0.77
N LYS A 44 -5.16 -7.43 1.24
CA LYS A 44 -6.41 -6.68 1.39
C LYS A 44 -6.81 -6.68 2.85
N VAL A 45 -7.23 -5.53 3.36
CA VAL A 45 -7.72 -5.38 4.73
C VAL A 45 -9.15 -4.90 4.68
N ASP A 46 -10.07 -5.75 5.14
CA ASP A 46 -11.48 -5.41 5.31
C ASP A 46 -11.60 -4.55 6.56
N THR A 47 -11.89 -3.26 6.38
CA THR A 47 -11.94 -2.30 7.48
C THR A 47 -13.10 -2.56 8.45
N GLU A 48 -14.13 -3.26 8.02
CA GLU A 48 -15.25 -3.64 8.90
C GLU A 48 -14.88 -4.82 9.80
N ALA A 49 -14.16 -5.79 9.24
CA ALA A 49 -13.71 -6.96 9.99
C ALA A 49 -12.51 -6.64 10.87
N GLN A 50 -11.66 -5.69 10.46
CA GLN A 50 -10.40 -5.31 11.11
C GLN A 50 -10.43 -3.85 11.54
N GLN A 51 -11.44 -3.47 12.32
CA GLN A 51 -11.63 -2.07 12.73
C GLN A 51 -10.47 -1.51 13.53
N GLU A 52 -9.91 -2.31 14.43
CA GLU A 52 -8.78 -1.89 15.26
C GLU A 52 -7.55 -1.63 14.40
N LEU A 53 -7.26 -2.53 13.46
CA LEU A 53 -6.13 -2.37 12.55
C LEU A 53 -6.29 -1.14 11.66
N ALA A 54 -7.49 -0.93 11.12
CA ALA A 54 -7.79 0.24 10.30
C ALA A 54 -7.60 1.53 11.11
N GLY A 55 -8.04 1.54 12.35
CA GLY A 55 -7.86 2.69 13.25
C GLY A 55 -6.39 2.98 13.52
N MET A 56 -5.60 1.93 13.80
CA MET A 56 -4.16 2.08 14.05
C MET A 56 -3.42 2.57 12.80
N ALA A 57 -3.87 2.18 11.61
CA ALA A 57 -3.29 2.63 10.35
C ALA A 57 -3.74 4.04 9.98
N GLY A 58 -4.66 4.65 10.73
CA GLY A 58 -5.15 5.99 10.45
C GLY A 58 -6.05 6.08 9.23
N ILE A 59 -6.78 5.01 8.92
CA ILE A 59 -7.66 4.96 7.75
C ILE A 59 -8.93 5.76 8.03
N THR A 60 -9.11 6.85 7.30
CA THR A 60 -10.30 7.71 7.41
C THR A 60 -11.19 7.66 6.18
N SER A 61 -10.68 7.17 5.08
CA SER A 61 -11.41 7.04 3.82
C SER A 61 -11.05 5.73 3.14
N ILE A 62 -11.94 5.15 2.38
CA ILE A 62 -11.69 3.92 1.62
C ILE A 62 -12.18 4.09 0.18
N PRO A 63 -11.52 3.42 -0.78
CA PRO A 63 -10.31 2.61 -0.56
C PRO A 63 -9.11 3.48 -0.22
N THR A 64 -8.19 2.94 0.54
CA THR A 64 -6.87 3.55 0.78
C THR A 64 -5.81 2.55 0.37
N LEU A 65 -4.84 3.01 -0.41
CA LEU A 65 -3.71 2.19 -0.82
C LEU A 65 -2.47 2.62 -0.02
N MET A 66 -1.85 1.65 0.63
CA MET A 66 -0.54 1.82 1.26
C MET A 66 0.46 0.92 0.57
N ILE A 67 1.69 1.40 0.43
CA ILE A 67 2.78 0.64 -0.17
C ILE A 67 3.96 0.66 0.78
N PHE A 68 4.45 -0.54 1.09
CA PHE A 68 5.62 -0.72 1.96
C PHE A 68 6.72 -1.39 1.15
N ARG A 69 7.96 -1.02 1.42
CA ARG A 69 9.12 -1.74 0.90
C ARG A 69 10.16 -1.83 2.00
N ASP A 70 10.58 -3.06 2.31
CA ASP A 70 11.55 -3.34 3.37
C ASP A 70 11.12 -2.76 4.73
N GLY A 71 9.82 -2.78 4.99
CA GLY A 71 9.25 -2.26 6.23
C GLY A 71 9.01 -0.75 6.27
N ILE A 72 9.29 -0.06 5.17
CA ILE A 72 9.16 1.40 5.10
C ILE A 72 7.90 1.76 4.30
N LEU A 73 7.04 2.61 4.89
CA LEU A 73 5.86 3.12 4.21
C LEU A 73 6.28 4.16 3.17
N LEU A 74 6.04 3.86 1.90
CA LEU A 74 6.42 4.72 0.79
C LEU A 74 5.25 5.53 0.23
N PHE A 75 4.03 5.06 0.42
CA PHE A 75 2.86 5.66 -0.23
C PHE A 75 1.62 5.39 0.62
N ASN A 76 0.78 6.41 0.77
CA ASN A 76 -0.48 6.30 1.51
C ASN A 76 -1.45 7.31 0.90
N GLN A 77 -2.42 6.83 0.15
CA GLN A 77 -3.38 7.71 -0.51
C GLN A 77 -4.76 7.09 -0.58
N ALA A 78 -5.78 7.88 -0.26
CA ALA A 78 -7.17 7.50 -0.40
C ALA A 78 -7.62 7.67 -1.85
N GLY A 79 -8.56 6.84 -2.26
CA GLY A 79 -9.18 6.89 -3.58
C GLY A 79 -8.79 5.73 -4.48
N ALA A 80 -9.71 5.35 -5.37
CA ALA A 80 -9.46 4.30 -6.35
C ALA A 80 -8.54 4.83 -7.45
N LEU A 81 -7.53 4.03 -7.81
CA LEU A 81 -6.64 4.35 -8.93
C LEU A 81 -7.06 3.56 -10.16
N PRO A 82 -7.03 4.18 -11.35
CA PRO A 82 -7.20 3.42 -12.58
C PRO A 82 -5.99 2.52 -12.82
N ALA A 83 -6.19 1.45 -13.59
CA ALA A 83 -5.15 0.46 -13.82
C ALA A 83 -3.81 1.06 -14.33
N PRO A 84 -3.82 1.98 -15.31
CA PRO A 84 -2.56 2.58 -15.76
C PRO A 84 -1.79 3.31 -14.66
N ALA A 85 -2.51 4.01 -13.78
CA ALA A 85 -1.89 4.72 -12.66
C ALA A 85 -1.29 3.75 -11.65
N LEU A 86 -1.98 2.67 -11.34
CA LEU A 86 -1.47 1.64 -10.44
C LEU A 86 -0.21 0.97 -11.03
N ASN A 87 -0.24 0.64 -12.31
CA ASN A 87 0.89 0.01 -12.98
C ASN A 87 2.12 0.93 -13.01
N GLU A 88 1.90 2.23 -13.23
CA GLU A 88 3.00 3.21 -13.18
C GLU A 88 3.62 3.29 -11.78
N LEU A 89 2.77 3.28 -10.76
CA LEU A 89 3.21 3.33 -9.38
C LEU A 89 4.02 2.09 -9.00
N ILE A 90 3.59 0.92 -9.45
CA ILE A 90 4.32 -0.33 -9.23
C ILE A 90 5.75 -0.21 -9.82
N GLY A 91 5.87 0.28 -11.04
CA GLY A 91 7.15 0.47 -11.68
C GLY A 91 8.06 1.43 -10.91
N LYS A 92 7.50 2.53 -10.44
CA LYS A 92 8.25 3.51 -9.66
C LYS A 92 8.77 2.95 -8.35
N VAL A 93 7.94 2.18 -7.66
CA VAL A 93 8.33 1.56 -6.38
C VAL A 93 9.44 0.54 -6.59
N GLN A 94 9.38 -0.23 -7.68
CA GLN A 94 10.41 -1.20 -8.02
C GLN A 94 11.75 -0.54 -8.35
N GLU A 95 11.73 0.66 -8.92
CA GLU A 95 12.93 1.39 -9.33
C GLU A 95 13.58 2.21 -8.21
N LEU A 96 12.91 2.37 -7.07
CA LEU A 96 13.45 3.16 -5.97
C LEU A 96 14.77 2.59 -5.44
N ASN A 97 15.72 3.49 -5.20
CA ASN A 97 16.94 3.16 -4.47
C ASN A 97 16.65 3.26 -2.98
N MET A 98 16.55 2.13 -2.30
CA MET A 98 16.17 2.09 -0.89
C MET A 98 17.24 2.66 0.03
N ASP A 99 18.51 2.67 -0.38
CA ASP A 99 19.56 3.32 0.39
C ASP A 99 19.32 4.83 0.44
N ASP A 100 18.91 5.42 -0.68
CA ASP A 100 18.55 6.84 -0.73
C ASP A 100 17.33 7.13 0.13
N VAL A 101 16.33 6.26 0.11
CA VAL A 101 15.12 6.40 0.95
C VAL A 101 15.50 6.38 2.43
N ARG A 102 16.33 5.43 2.85
CA ARG A 102 16.79 5.32 4.24
C ARG A 102 17.61 6.55 4.66
N ALA A 103 18.43 7.08 3.76
CA ALA A 103 19.22 8.28 4.01
C ALA A 103 18.32 9.50 4.23
N GLU A 104 17.25 9.66 3.44
CA GLU A 104 16.29 10.74 3.61
C GLU A 104 15.52 10.64 4.93
N ILE A 105 15.14 9.42 5.32
CA ILE A 105 14.46 9.18 6.59
C ILE A 105 15.38 9.55 7.76
N ALA A 106 16.63 9.10 7.72
CA ALA A 106 17.61 9.40 8.76
C ALA A 106 17.84 10.92 8.88
N LYS A 107 17.91 11.63 7.75
CA LYS A 107 18.06 13.08 7.71
C LYS A 107 16.85 13.78 8.31
N ALA A 108 15.64 13.33 7.99
CA ALA A 108 14.42 13.90 8.55
C ALA A 108 14.35 13.69 10.05
N GLU A 109 14.72 12.50 10.53
CA GLU A 109 14.75 12.19 11.97
C GLU A 109 15.76 13.05 12.73
N SER A 110 16.92 13.31 12.14
CA SER A 110 17.96 14.12 12.79
C SER A 110 17.61 15.61 12.86
N GLN A 111 16.62 16.04 12.08
CA GLN A 111 16.15 17.43 12.05
C GLN A 111 14.92 17.67 12.93
N SER A 112 14.32 16.62 13.48
CA SER A 112 13.08 16.74 14.25
C SER A 112 13.31 16.86 15.79
#